data_5871f1642971383d7f9e05a7fc92857c
#
_entry.id   5871f1642971383d7f9e05a7fc92857c
#
_cell.length_a   1.000
_cell.length_b   1.000
_cell.length_c   1.000
_cell.angle_alpha   90.00
_cell.angle_beta   90.00
_cell.angle_gamma   90.00
#
_symmetry.space_group_name_H-M   'P 1'
#
loop_
_entity.id
_entity.type
_entity.pdbx_description
1 polymer ?
#
loop_
_entity_poly.entity_id
_entity_poly.type
_entity_poly.pdbx_seq_one_letter_code
_entity_poly.pdbx_strand_id
1 'polypeptide(L)'
;MILYSRLPKTTLLAAFAATSVAPIYRVVSPPTYEPIVFSYAHMYEAWHAAMREEIQALRFNNTWSLVPFHPSMNVVGGRWVYKIKHRIDSNIERYKARLIARGFTQQKGIDYSKISSPIIKQTTVKLAFSIVVSRN
;
A
#
# COMPACT_ATOMS: atom_id res chain seq x y z
N MET A 1 9.72 12.09 -10.55
CA MET A 1 9.44 12.62 -9.20
C MET A 1 9.41 11.42 -8.25
N ILE A 2 10.25 11.43 -7.24
CA ILE A 2 10.51 10.29 -6.35
C ILE A 2 9.90 10.59 -5.00
N LEU A 3 9.17 9.62 -4.44
CA LEU A 3 8.54 9.68 -3.12
C LEU A 3 9.48 9.10 -2.07
N TYR A 4 9.84 9.88 -1.06
CA TYR A 4 10.67 9.45 0.06
C TYR A 4 9.82 9.28 1.33
N SER A 5 9.89 8.12 2.01
CA SER A 5 9.19 7.92 3.28
C SER A 5 10.04 8.37 4.46
N ARG A 6 9.40 8.93 5.50
CA ARG A 6 10.05 9.32 6.77
C ARG A 6 10.49 8.16 7.64
N LEU A 7 10.06 6.95 7.35
CA LEU A 7 10.64 5.76 7.95
C LEU A 7 12.05 5.62 7.40
N PRO A 8 13.05 5.24 8.18
CA PRO A 8 14.44 5.44 7.85
C PRO A 8 14.77 4.90 6.46
N LYS A 9 14.99 5.84 5.54
CA LYS A 9 15.63 5.71 4.23
C LYS A 9 15.00 4.75 3.22
N THR A 10 13.67 4.61 3.14
CA THR A 10 13.03 3.89 2.03
C THR A 10 12.60 4.87 0.96
N THR A 11 13.25 4.84 -0.19
CA THR A 11 12.88 5.67 -1.35
C THR A 11 11.87 4.93 -2.19
N LEU A 12 10.62 5.40 -2.20
CA LEU A 12 9.55 4.85 -3.04
C LEU A 12 9.47 5.63 -4.35
N LEU A 13 9.73 4.99 -5.48
CA LEU A 13 9.47 5.54 -6.80
C LEU A 13 8.00 5.30 -7.15
N ALA A 14 7.15 6.30 -6.97
CA ALA A 14 5.87 6.35 -7.65
C ALA A 14 6.02 7.22 -8.89
N ALA A 15 6.22 6.62 -10.05
CA ALA A 15 6.12 7.31 -11.33
C ALA A 15 4.64 7.70 -11.56
N PHE A 16 4.20 8.79 -10.94
CA PHE A 16 3.01 9.49 -11.36
C PHE A 16 3.44 10.42 -12.49
N ALA A 17 3.42 9.93 -13.72
CA ALA A 17 3.44 10.80 -14.88
C ALA A 17 2.14 11.61 -14.83
N ALA A 18 2.22 12.86 -14.35
CA ALA A 18 1.18 13.86 -14.54
C ALA A 18 1.17 14.24 -16.03
N THR A 19 0.67 13.35 -16.85
CA THR A 19 0.27 13.71 -18.21
C THR A 19 -1.08 14.39 -18.09
N SER A 20 -1.15 15.66 -18.43
CA SER A 20 -2.37 16.49 -18.41
C SER A 20 -3.34 16.13 -19.55
N VAL A 21 -3.47 14.87 -19.88
CA VAL A 21 -4.53 14.38 -20.73
C VAL A 21 -5.71 14.08 -19.82
N ALA A 22 -6.80 14.80 -20.00
CA ALA A 22 -8.05 14.51 -19.30
C ALA A 22 -8.33 13.01 -19.45
N PRO A 23 -8.45 12.27 -18.35
CA PRO A 23 -8.64 10.83 -18.44
C PRO A 23 -9.96 10.57 -19.14
N ILE A 24 -9.91 9.88 -20.27
CA ILE A 24 -11.12 9.36 -20.92
C ILE A 24 -11.57 8.19 -20.03
N TYR A 25 -12.23 8.50 -18.92
CA TYR A 25 -12.92 7.49 -18.13
C TYR A 25 -14.09 6.97 -18.95
N ARG A 26 -13.94 5.77 -19.47
CA ARG A 26 -15.11 5.04 -19.91
C ARG A 26 -15.97 4.83 -18.67
N VAL A 27 -17.21 5.35 -18.68
CA VAL A 27 -18.21 5.03 -17.66
C VAL A 27 -18.58 3.56 -17.86
N VAL A 28 -17.76 2.69 -17.35
CA VAL A 28 -18.00 1.25 -17.27
C VAL A 28 -18.46 1.00 -15.85
N SER A 29 -19.52 0.23 -15.67
CA SER A 29 -19.95 -0.25 -14.37
C SER A 29 -18.73 -0.75 -13.57
N PRO A 30 -18.60 -0.40 -12.28
CA PRO A 30 -17.43 -0.76 -11.51
C PRO A 30 -17.25 -2.28 -11.52
N PRO A 31 -16.02 -2.79 -11.70
CA PRO A 31 -15.77 -4.21 -11.82
C PRO A 31 -16.10 -4.94 -10.52
N THR A 32 -16.64 -6.14 -10.63
CA THR A 32 -16.92 -7.03 -9.49
C THR A 32 -15.70 -7.84 -9.06
N TYR A 33 -14.55 -7.64 -9.69
CA TYR A 33 -13.29 -8.34 -9.41
C TYR A 33 -12.11 -7.39 -9.15
N GLU A 34 -11.13 -7.88 -8.42
CA GLU A 34 -9.95 -7.13 -8.00
C GLU A 34 -8.90 -7.10 -9.12
N PRO A 35 -8.47 -5.93 -9.60
CA PRO A 35 -7.43 -5.83 -10.62
C PRO A 35 -6.07 -6.28 -10.07
N ILE A 36 -5.29 -6.97 -10.89
CA ILE A 36 -3.91 -7.37 -10.56
C ILE A 36 -2.92 -6.27 -10.97
N VAL A 37 -3.24 -5.51 -12.02
CA VAL A 37 -2.35 -4.50 -12.61
C VAL A 37 -2.99 -3.12 -12.62
N PHE A 38 -2.13 -2.10 -12.53
CA PHE A 38 -2.56 -0.70 -12.53
C PHE A 38 -3.28 -0.30 -13.82
N SER A 39 -2.80 -0.74 -14.98
CA SER A 39 -3.39 -0.40 -16.28
C SER A 39 -4.86 -0.80 -16.39
N TYR A 40 -5.24 -1.89 -15.75
CA TYR A 40 -6.64 -2.32 -15.69
C TYR A 40 -7.45 -1.48 -14.69
N ALA A 41 -6.93 -1.31 -13.48
CA ALA A 41 -7.58 -0.48 -12.46
C ALA A 41 -7.82 0.96 -12.94
N HIS A 42 -6.87 1.50 -13.72
CA HIS A 42 -6.92 2.86 -14.27
C HIS A 42 -8.12 3.11 -15.20
N MET A 43 -8.77 2.10 -15.71
CA MET A 43 -9.96 2.26 -16.56
C MET A 43 -11.25 2.56 -15.80
N TYR A 44 -11.25 2.43 -14.47
CA TYR A 44 -12.44 2.53 -13.63
C TYR A 44 -12.34 3.64 -12.59
N GLU A 45 -13.33 4.55 -12.58
CA GLU A 45 -13.36 5.66 -11.63
C GLU A 45 -13.40 5.19 -10.15
N ALA A 46 -14.06 4.07 -9.87
CA ALA A 46 -14.11 3.52 -8.52
C ALA A 46 -12.71 3.20 -7.95
N TRP A 47 -11.82 2.65 -8.79
CA TRP A 47 -10.43 2.41 -8.39
C TRP A 47 -9.60 3.69 -8.32
N HIS A 48 -9.87 4.67 -9.21
CA HIS A 48 -9.24 5.99 -9.11
C HIS A 48 -9.57 6.70 -7.81
N ALA A 49 -10.83 6.67 -7.39
CA ALA A 49 -11.26 7.24 -6.12
C ALA A 49 -10.53 6.56 -4.95
N ALA A 50 -10.47 5.22 -4.94
CA ALA A 50 -9.76 4.47 -3.92
C ALA A 50 -8.24 4.75 -3.88
N MET A 51 -7.60 4.90 -5.04
CA MET A 51 -6.18 5.27 -5.11
C MET A 51 -5.93 6.70 -4.64
N ARG A 52 -6.81 7.65 -4.97
CA ARG A 52 -6.74 9.03 -4.47
C ARG A 52 -6.86 9.08 -2.95
N GLU A 53 -7.81 8.36 -2.38
CA GLU A 53 -8.01 8.26 -0.93
C GLU A 53 -6.72 7.78 -0.23
N GLU A 54 -6.10 6.72 -0.73
CA GLU A 54 -4.85 6.20 -0.18
C GLU A 54 -3.71 7.22 -0.26
N ILE A 55 -3.53 7.88 -1.40
CA ILE A 55 -2.49 8.93 -1.55
C ILE A 55 -2.75 10.11 -0.61
N GLN A 56 -4.00 10.52 -0.44
CA GLN A 56 -4.35 11.58 0.49
C GLN A 56 -4.06 11.19 1.94
N ALA A 57 -4.39 9.96 2.34
CA ALA A 57 -4.07 9.44 3.67
C ALA A 57 -2.56 9.38 3.93
N LEU A 58 -1.78 8.91 2.95
CA LEU A 58 -0.32 8.88 3.05
C LEU A 58 0.28 10.29 3.18
N ARG A 59 -0.27 11.26 2.45
CA ARG A 59 0.13 12.68 2.55
C ARG A 59 -0.22 13.27 3.90
N PHE A 60 -1.46 13.08 4.35
CA PHE A 60 -1.93 13.59 5.64
C PHE A 60 -1.09 13.07 6.80
N ASN A 61 -0.75 11.80 6.78
CA ASN A 61 0.10 11.17 7.78
C ASN A 61 1.60 11.48 7.63
N ASN A 62 1.99 12.31 6.63
CA ASN A 62 3.38 12.65 6.35
C ASN A 62 4.30 11.41 6.22
N THR A 63 3.78 10.32 5.62
CA THR A 63 4.52 9.06 5.49
C THR A 63 5.66 9.15 4.48
N TRP A 64 5.67 10.16 3.62
CA TRP A 64 6.69 10.38 2.59
C TRP A 64 6.83 11.85 2.22
N SER A 65 7.96 12.19 1.64
CA SER A 65 8.22 13.50 1.03
C SER A 65 8.79 13.34 -0.38
N LEU A 66 8.55 14.34 -1.24
CA LEU A 66 9.11 14.37 -2.58
C LEU A 66 10.53 14.88 -2.52
N VAL A 67 11.46 14.15 -3.12
CA VAL A 67 12.87 14.56 -3.25
C VAL A 67 13.29 14.49 -4.71
N PRO A 68 14.26 15.33 -5.14
CA PRO A 68 14.88 15.21 -6.46
C PRO A 68 15.57 13.86 -6.62
N PHE A 69 15.49 13.29 -7.82
CA PHE A 69 16.20 12.03 -8.12
C PHE A 69 17.72 12.29 -8.15
N HIS A 70 18.46 11.41 -7.51
CA HIS A 70 19.92 11.35 -7.62
C HIS A 70 20.34 9.93 -8.01
N PRO A 71 21.32 9.75 -8.95
CA PRO A 71 21.71 8.43 -9.44
C PRO A 71 22.23 7.44 -8.38
N SER A 72 22.73 7.95 -7.24
CA SER A 72 23.20 7.11 -6.13
C SER A 72 22.09 6.59 -5.22
N MET A 73 20.83 6.99 -5.44
CA MET A 73 19.72 6.54 -4.62
C MET A 73 19.31 5.11 -4.96
N ASN A 74 19.16 4.28 -3.94
CA ASN A 74 18.50 2.99 -4.09
C ASN A 74 16.98 3.19 -4.20
N VAL A 75 16.46 3.06 -5.43
CA VAL A 75 15.04 3.31 -5.70
C VAL A 75 14.24 2.03 -5.49
N VAL A 76 13.46 1.99 -4.42
CA VAL A 76 12.56 0.88 -4.14
C VAL A 76 11.26 1.07 -4.91
N GLY A 77 10.91 0.11 -5.78
CA GLY A 77 9.67 0.14 -6.53
C GLY A 77 8.44 -0.01 -5.65
N GLY A 78 7.31 0.51 -6.13
CA GLY A 78 6.00 0.31 -5.49
C GLY A 78 5.04 -0.48 -6.38
N ARG A 79 3.99 -1.02 -5.77
CA ARG A 79 2.86 -1.59 -6.50
C ARG A 79 1.55 -1.28 -5.79
N TRP A 80 0.47 -1.21 -6.56
CA TRP A 80 -0.86 -1.14 -6.03
C TRP A 80 -1.41 -2.52 -5.69
N VAL A 81 -2.12 -2.62 -4.59
CA VAL A 81 -2.92 -3.78 -4.18
C VAL A 81 -4.36 -3.31 -4.05
N TYR A 82 -5.25 -4.00 -4.73
CA TYR A 82 -6.67 -3.67 -4.80
C TYR A 82 -7.49 -4.70 -4.02
N LYS A 83 -8.53 -4.24 -3.32
CA LYS A 83 -9.46 -5.08 -2.57
C LYS A 83 -10.86 -4.53 -2.68
N ILE A 84 -11.83 -5.41 -2.93
CA ILE A 84 -13.24 -5.11 -2.81
C ILE A 84 -13.69 -5.50 -1.41
N LYS A 85 -14.28 -4.57 -0.68
CA LYS A 85 -14.90 -4.83 0.60
C LYS A 85 -16.39 -5.07 0.40
N HIS A 86 -16.88 -6.17 0.97
CA HIS A 86 -18.29 -6.55 0.93
C HIS A 86 -18.91 -6.36 2.30
N ARG A 87 -20.20 -6.04 2.31
CA ARG A 87 -21.05 -6.07 3.50
C ARG A 87 -21.45 -7.52 3.80
N ILE A 88 -22.13 -7.74 4.92
CA ILE A 88 -22.64 -9.06 5.33
C ILE A 88 -23.64 -9.63 4.29
N ASP A 89 -24.37 -8.75 3.60
CA ASP A 89 -25.33 -9.09 2.54
C ASP A 89 -24.68 -9.36 1.17
N SER A 90 -23.33 -9.50 1.13
CA SER A 90 -22.50 -9.71 -0.07
C SER A 90 -22.48 -8.54 -1.06
N ASN A 91 -23.18 -7.45 -0.80
CA ASN A 91 -23.10 -6.24 -1.61
C ASN A 91 -21.72 -5.57 -1.46
N ILE A 92 -21.24 -4.90 -2.52
CA ILE A 92 -20.01 -4.13 -2.48
C ILE A 92 -20.19 -2.95 -1.53
N GLU A 93 -19.40 -2.91 -0.47
CA GLU A 93 -19.33 -1.78 0.46
C GLU A 93 -18.46 -0.66 -0.10
N ARG A 94 -17.22 -1.00 -0.50
CA ARG A 94 -16.26 -0.04 -1.04
C ARG A 94 -15.12 -0.72 -1.78
N TYR A 95 -14.50 0.04 -2.67
CA TYR A 95 -13.23 -0.28 -3.29
C TYR A 95 -12.09 0.24 -2.40
N LYS A 96 -11.04 -0.56 -2.21
CA LYS A 96 -9.87 -0.16 -1.44
C LYS A 96 -8.60 -0.43 -2.23
N ALA A 97 -7.77 0.60 -2.39
CA ALA A 97 -6.44 0.47 -2.95
C ALA A 97 -5.40 0.71 -1.84
N ARG A 98 -4.25 0.02 -1.93
CA ARG A 98 -3.09 0.28 -1.09
C ARG A 98 -1.83 0.36 -1.94
N LEU A 99 -1.03 1.38 -1.68
CA LEU A 99 0.30 1.50 -2.27
C LEU A 99 1.32 0.85 -1.34
N ILE A 100 1.97 -0.21 -1.81
CA ILE A 100 2.97 -0.95 -1.03
C ILE A 100 4.34 -0.91 -1.69
N ALA A 101 5.40 -0.80 -0.90
CA ALA A 101 6.78 -0.92 -1.37
C ALA A 101 7.10 -2.38 -1.70
N ARG A 102 7.96 -2.59 -2.70
CA ARG A 102 8.51 -3.92 -3.02
C ARG A 102 9.66 -4.24 -2.06
N GLY A 103 9.33 -4.80 -0.90
CA GLY A 103 10.28 -5.05 0.19
C GLY A 103 11.49 -5.91 -0.17
N PHE A 104 11.37 -6.78 -1.19
CA PHE A 104 12.49 -7.64 -1.62
C PHE A 104 13.64 -6.89 -2.29
N THR A 105 13.45 -5.64 -2.69
CA THR A 105 14.51 -4.76 -3.22
C THR A 105 15.14 -3.87 -2.17
N GLN A 106 14.63 -3.90 -0.94
CA GLN A 106 15.13 -3.10 0.17
C GLN A 106 16.41 -3.70 0.77
N GLN A 107 17.37 -2.85 1.10
CA GLN A 107 18.65 -3.24 1.69
C GLN A 107 18.72 -2.87 3.18
N LYS A 108 19.07 -3.85 4.02
CA LYS A 108 19.25 -3.61 5.45
C LYS A 108 20.41 -2.64 5.69
N GLY A 109 20.18 -1.66 6.57
CA GLY A 109 21.16 -0.61 6.89
C GLY A 109 21.11 0.61 5.96
N ILE A 110 20.49 0.48 4.77
CA ILE A 110 20.26 1.58 3.81
C ILE A 110 18.80 1.99 3.83
N ASP A 111 17.89 1.06 3.54
CA ASP A 111 16.45 1.33 3.38
C ASP A 111 15.67 1.08 4.68
N TYR A 112 16.17 0.25 5.56
CA TYR A 112 15.58 0.01 6.88
C TYR A 112 16.64 -0.38 7.92
N SER A 113 16.43 0.04 9.17
CA SER A 113 17.33 -0.28 10.29
C SER A 113 16.85 -1.49 11.11
N LYS A 114 15.53 -1.64 11.24
CA LYS A 114 14.89 -2.72 12.00
C LYS A 114 13.81 -3.39 11.17
N ILE A 115 13.74 -4.71 11.25
CA ILE A 115 12.62 -5.48 10.70
C ILE A 115 11.50 -5.43 11.74
N SER A 116 10.26 -5.14 11.30
CA SER A 116 9.09 -5.25 12.18
C SER A 116 9.00 -6.68 12.67
N SER A 117 9.00 -6.87 13.99
CA SER A 117 8.77 -8.17 14.61
C SER A 117 7.37 -8.68 14.21
N PRO A 118 7.20 -9.97 13.89
CA PRO A 118 5.87 -10.50 13.64
C PRO A 118 4.99 -10.29 14.87
N ILE A 119 3.80 -9.73 14.64
CA ILE A 119 2.82 -9.51 15.69
C ILE A 119 2.28 -10.87 16.12
N ILE A 120 2.58 -11.27 17.33
CA ILE A 120 2.00 -12.49 17.92
C ILE A 120 0.51 -12.23 18.18
N LYS A 121 -0.36 -13.12 17.70
CA LYS A 121 -1.79 -13.03 17.99
C LYS A 121 -2.02 -13.14 19.50
N GLN A 122 -2.91 -12.31 20.06
CA GLN A 122 -3.23 -12.34 21.50
C GLN A 122 -3.69 -13.74 21.95
N THR A 123 -4.37 -14.51 21.10
CA THR A 123 -4.77 -15.89 21.36
C THR A 123 -3.59 -16.81 21.60
N THR A 124 -2.49 -16.65 20.86
CA THR A 124 -1.26 -17.44 21.04
C THR A 124 -0.59 -17.10 22.39
N VAL A 125 -0.57 -15.82 22.77
CA VAL A 125 -0.05 -15.40 24.06
C VAL A 125 -0.87 -15.98 25.21
N LYS A 126 -2.20 -15.87 25.13
CA LYS A 126 -3.13 -16.45 26.14
C LYS A 126 -2.96 -17.96 26.26
N LEU A 127 -2.84 -18.68 25.14
CA LEU A 127 -2.60 -20.12 25.14
C LEU A 127 -1.27 -20.47 25.82
N ALA A 128 -0.19 -19.76 25.50
CA ALA A 128 1.10 -19.98 26.14
C ALA A 128 1.02 -19.78 27.66
N PHE A 129 0.38 -18.70 28.13
CA PHE A 129 0.18 -18.45 29.56
C PHE A 129 -0.68 -19.53 30.23
N SER A 130 -1.77 -19.98 29.61
CA SER A 130 -2.62 -21.02 30.18
C SER A 130 -1.86 -22.36 30.34
N ILE A 131 -1.00 -22.72 29.41
CA ILE A 131 -0.15 -23.92 29.52
C ILE A 131 0.85 -23.80 30.65
N VAL A 132 1.49 -22.63 30.82
CA VAL A 132 2.46 -22.38 31.91
C VAL A 132 1.76 -22.51 33.27
N VAL A 133 0.59 -21.88 33.43
CA VAL A 133 -0.17 -21.91 34.71
C VAL A 133 -0.71 -23.31 35.00
N SER A 134 -1.07 -24.11 33.99
CA SER A 134 -1.58 -25.48 34.22
C SER A 134 -0.50 -26.48 34.58
N ARG A 135 0.78 -26.15 34.41
CA ARG A 135 1.92 -27.03 34.73
C ARG A 135 2.62 -26.72 36.06
N ASN A 136 2.19 -25.65 36.73
CA ASN A 136 2.57 -25.32 38.11
C ASN A 136 1.46 -25.73 39.07
#